data_0ae3d4c86027f9fde301433fdf355a0c
#
_entry.id   0ae3d4c86027f9fde301433fdf355a0c
#
_cell.length_a   1.000
_cell.length_b   1.000
_cell.length_c   1.000
_cell.angle_alpha   90.00
_cell.angle_beta   90.00
_cell.angle_gamma   90.00
#
_symmetry.space_group_name_H-M   'P 1'
#
loop_
_entity.id
_entity.type
_entity.pdbx_description
1 polymer ?
#
loop_
_entity_poly.entity_id
_entity_poly.type
_entity_poly.pdbx_seq_one_letter_code
_entity_poly.pdbx_strand_id
1 'polypeptide(L)'
;MRETRKEILASCRLYGIVDMGYVAPADVAGRTRELLQGGVKVIQLRAKGVPLPQVAEYAREMMPLCRDSGALFVLNDYPELASELGAPAVHVGQDAGPMESIRRIVGADTIIGRSTHSVEQAAAAHAEGADYIGFGPLFPTATKPGRPAVGLQHIPTVLALAGSMPVFCIGGVNADTLPQVLAAGAQRVVIVSWLLQQARVAEAAEALIHRIGQRSL
;
A
#
# COMPACT_ATOMS: atom_id res chain seq x y z
N MET A 1 -6.13 12.49 15.27
CA MET A 1 -5.00 11.88 14.49
C MET A 1 -5.48 10.82 13.49
N ARG A 2 -6.33 9.87 13.89
CA ARG A 2 -6.82 8.81 12.98
C ARG A 2 -7.62 9.36 11.80
N GLU A 3 -8.45 10.36 11.99
CA GLU A 3 -9.26 10.97 10.92
C GLU A 3 -8.40 11.57 9.82
N THR A 4 -7.39 12.38 10.17
CA THR A 4 -6.42 12.94 9.21
C THR A 4 -5.71 11.85 8.42
N ARG A 5 -5.36 10.71 9.04
CA ARG A 5 -4.76 9.55 8.35
C ARG A 5 -5.74 8.91 7.37
N LYS A 6 -7.02 8.84 7.70
CA LYS A 6 -8.07 8.36 6.79
C LYS A 6 -8.28 9.30 5.60
N GLU A 7 -8.20 10.60 5.81
CA GLU A 7 -8.26 11.60 4.73
C GLU A 7 -7.09 11.44 3.75
N ILE A 8 -5.86 11.19 4.26
CA ILE A 8 -4.70 10.88 3.42
C ILE A 8 -4.94 9.63 2.58
N LEU A 9 -5.46 8.55 3.19
CA LEU A 9 -5.81 7.32 2.46
C LEU A 9 -6.88 7.56 1.39
N ALA A 10 -7.93 8.29 1.73
CA ALA A 10 -9.05 8.57 0.83
C ALA A 10 -8.61 9.40 -0.39
N SER A 11 -7.68 10.34 -0.20
CA SER A 11 -7.13 11.17 -1.28
C SER A 11 -6.02 10.49 -2.07
N CYS A 12 -5.42 9.41 -1.56
CA CYS A 12 -4.29 8.73 -2.19
C CYS A 12 -4.74 7.96 -3.43
N ARG A 13 -4.12 8.23 -4.58
CA ARG A 13 -4.34 7.54 -5.87
C ARG A 13 -3.27 6.51 -6.18
N LEU A 14 -2.02 6.84 -5.88
CA LEU A 14 -0.86 5.97 -6.03
C LEU A 14 -0.26 5.68 -4.65
N TYR A 15 -0.23 4.42 -4.27
CA TYR A 15 0.39 3.92 -3.05
C TYR A 15 1.77 3.36 -3.41
N GLY A 16 2.84 3.90 -2.83
CA GLY A 16 4.22 3.47 -3.02
C GLY A 16 4.63 2.40 -2.01
N ILE A 17 5.45 1.46 -2.43
CA ILE A 17 6.07 0.48 -1.53
C ILE A 17 7.58 0.52 -1.74
N VAL A 18 8.34 0.84 -0.69
CA VAL A 18 9.78 0.62 -0.61
C VAL A 18 9.97 -0.84 -0.23
N ASP A 19 10.23 -1.67 -1.23
CA ASP A 19 10.38 -3.12 -1.07
C ASP A 19 11.87 -3.49 -1.12
N MET A 20 12.37 -4.08 -0.02
CA MET A 20 13.77 -4.48 0.12
C MET A 20 14.20 -5.58 -0.86
N GLY A 21 13.28 -6.17 -1.60
CA GLY A 21 13.59 -7.02 -2.76
C GLY A 21 14.07 -6.25 -3.99
N TYR A 22 13.89 -4.92 -4.04
CA TYR A 22 14.24 -4.04 -5.15
C TYR A 22 15.09 -2.83 -4.73
N VAL A 23 15.13 -2.50 -3.45
CA VAL A 23 15.83 -1.33 -2.91
C VAL A 23 17.00 -1.80 -2.04
N ALA A 24 18.21 -1.31 -2.32
CA ALA A 24 19.37 -1.61 -1.48
C ALA A 24 19.25 -0.89 -0.12
N PRO A 25 19.83 -1.45 0.97
CA PRO A 25 19.79 -0.86 2.30
C PRO A 25 20.17 0.62 2.35
N ALA A 26 21.21 1.01 1.63
CA ALA A 26 21.72 2.39 1.59
C ALA A 26 20.77 3.37 0.86
N ASP A 27 19.83 2.87 0.07
CA ASP A 27 18.96 3.67 -0.79
C ASP A 27 17.55 3.89 -0.21
N VAL A 28 17.24 3.32 0.97
CA VAL A 28 15.89 3.37 1.58
C VAL A 28 15.38 4.81 1.71
N ALA A 29 16.19 5.70 2.33
CA ALA A 29 15.80 7.11 2.48
C ALA A 29 15.74 7.84 1.15
N GLY A 30 16.69 7.59 0.25
CA GLY A 30 16.72 8.17 -1.10
C GLY A 30 15.45 7.83 -1.86
N ARG A 31 15.10 6.55 -1.93
CA ARG A 31 13.90 6.06 -2.62
C ARG A 31 12.61 6.57 -2.00
N THR A 32 12.58 6.68 -0.66
CA THR A 32 11.44 7.28 0.05
C THR A 32 11.26 8.75 -0.35
N ARG A 33 12.34 9.55 -0.40
CA ARG A 33 12.27 10.95 -0.82
C ARG A 33 11.81 11.11 -2.27
N GLU A 34 12.30 10.28 -3.19
CA GLU A 34 11.86 10.32 -4.59
C GLU A 34 10.36 10.04 -4.74
N LEU A 35 9.82 9.04 -4.02
CA LEU A 35 8.37 8.77 -4.02
C LEU A 35 7.58 9.96 -3.47
N LEU A 36 8.03 10.58 -2.37
CA LEU A 36 7.41 11.76 -1.77
C LEU A 36 7.44 12.97 -2.71
N GLN A 37 8.57 13.22 -3.37
CA GLN A 37 8.74 14.28 -4.37
C GLN A 37 7.80 14.10 -5.57
N GLY A 38 7.56 12.84 -5.97
CA GLY A 38 6.59 12.48 -7.00
C GLY A 38 5.12 12.54 -6.54
N GLY A 39 4.85 13.04 -5.33
CA GLY A 39 3.49 13.26 -4.81
C GLY A 39 2.82 12.04 -4.19
N VAL A 40 3.56 10.95 -3.95
CA VAL A 40 3.00 9.76 -3.28
C VAL A 40 2.69 10.09 -1.82
N LYS A 41 1.43 9.86 -1.39
CA LYS A 41 0.94 10.20 -0.04
C LYS A 41 0.82 9.02 0.91
N VAL A 42 0.98 7.79 0.43
CA VAL A 42 1.01 6.59 1.28
C VAL A 42 2.22 5.77 0.86
N ILE A 43 3.16 5.55 1.80
CA ILE A 43 4.40 4.82 1.52
C ILE A 43 4.57 3.69 2.54
N GLN A 44 4.72 2.47 2.03
CA GLN A 44 4.91 1.27 2.84
C GLN A 44 6.38 0.82 2.81
N LEU A 45 6.91 0.46 3.96
CA LEU A 45 8.13 -0.35 4.08
C LEU A 45 7.75 -1.83 4.02
N ARG A 46 8.27 -2.55 3.02
CA ARG A 46 8.17 -4.01 2.91
C ARG A 46 9.57 -4.65 2.95
N ALA A 47 9.88 -5.31 4.05
CA ALA A 47 11.21 -5.85 4.34
C ALA A 47 11.16 -7.34 4.70
N LYS A 48 10.64 -8.17 3.77
CA LYS A 48 10.56 -9.63 3.97
C LYS A 48 11.95 -10.27 3.97
N GLY A 49 12.20 -11.13 4.97
CA GLY A 49 13.49 -11.80 5.11
C GLY A 49 14.62 -10.94 5.69
N VAL A 50 14.32 -9.68 6.03
CA VAL A 50 15.27 -8.78 6.72
C VAL A 50 15.15 -8.98 8.23
N PRO A 51 16.26 -9.01 8.99
CA PRO A 51 16.24 -9.10 10.45
C PRO A 51 15.42 -7.95 11.08
N LEU A 52 14.62 -8.25 12.09
CA LEU A 52 13.69 -7.29 12.70
C LEU A 52 14.37 -6.00 13.23
N PRO A 53 15.57 -6.03 13.84
CA PRO A 53 16.26 -4.80 14.22
C PRO A 53 16.54 -3.88 13.03
N GLN A 54 16.90 -4.43 11.87
CA GLN A 54 17.17 -3.67 10.66
C GLN A 54 15.87 -3.12 10.05
N VAL A 55 14.77 -3.86 10.12
CA VAL A 55 13.42 -3.34 9.73
C VAL A 55 13.08 -2.13 10.59
N ALA A 56 13.35 -2.18 11.90
CA ALA A 56 13.13 -1.06 12.81
C ALA A 56 13.99 0.17 12.45
N GLU A 57 15.24 -0.02 12.04
CA GLU A 57 16.13 1.06 11.57
C GLU A 57 15.55 1.74 10.33
N TYR A 58 15.17 0.97 9.31
CA TYR A 58 14.53 1.52 8.10
C TYR A 58 13.21 2.26 8.41
N ALA A 59 12.39 1.70 9.30
CA ALA A 59 11.15 2.37 9.70
C ALA A 59 11.43 3.72 10.40
N ARG A 60 12.42 3.78 11.32
CA ARG A 60 12.83 5.03 11.98
C ARG A 60 13.37 6.06 11.01
N GLU A 61 14.01 5.64 9.92
CA GLU A 61 14.50 6.53 8.87
C GLU A 61 13.34 7.07 7.99
N MET A 62 12.38 6.21 7.61
CA MET A 62 11.29 6.57 6.70
C MET A 62 10.18 7.38 7.37
N MET A 63 9.85 7.08 8.64
CA MET A 63 8.72 7.71 9.35
C MET A 63 8.80 9.24 9.39
N PRO A 64 9.93 9.87 9.77
CA PRO A 64 10.03 11.33 9.76
C PRO A 64 9.91 11.92 8.35
N LEU A 65 10.49 11.29 7.33
CA LEU A 65 10.38 11.73 5.94
C LEU A 65 8.91 11.80 5.48
N CYS A 66 8.15 10.74 5.78
CA CYS A 66 6.72 10.69 5.46
C CYS A 66 5.94 11.75 6.24
N ARG A 67 6.14 11.86 7.56
CA ARG A 67 5.47 12.82 8.42
C ARG A 67 5.69 14.26 7.95
N ASP A 68 6.93 14.62 7.69
CA ASP A 68 7.34 15.98 7.33
C ASP A 68 6.84 16.39 5.93
N SER A 69 6.52 15.39 5.09
CA SER A 69 5.89 15.57 3.77
C SER A 69 4.36 15.43 3.79
N GLY A 70 3.75 15.28 4.97
CA GLY A 70 2.31 15.07 5.10
C GLY A 70 1.82 13.75 4.48
N ALA A 71 2.68 12.72 4.43
CA ALA A 71 2.37 11.40 3.92
C ALA A 71 2.19 10.38 5.05
N LEU A 72 1.42 9.32 4.79
CA LEU A 72 1.21 8.23 5.71
C LEU A 72 2.29 7.15 5.50
N PHE A 73 3.08 6.90 6.54
CA PHE A 73 3.97 5.74 6.59
C PHE A 73 3.17 4.49 6.98
N VAL A 74 3.48 3.36 6.34
CA VAL A 74 2.86 2.05 6.62
C VAL A 74 3.97 1.02 6.85
N LEU A 75 3.94 0.30 7.95
CA LEU A 75 4.80 -0.86 8.15
C LEU A 75 4.08 -2.12 7.63
N ASN A 76 4.74 -2.87 6.73
CA ASN A 76 4.17 -4.13 6.24
C ASN A 76 4.50 -5.27 7.19
N ASP A 77 3.49 -6.01 7.61
CA ASP A 77 3.59 -7.05 8.64
C ASP A 77 4.05 -6.45 10.00
N TYR A 78 4.49 -7.23 10.95
CA TYR A 78 5.07 -6.81 12.24
C TYR A 78 4.20 -5.82 13.06
N PRO A 79 2.95 -6.14 13.44
CA PRO A 79 2.10 -5.25 14.22
C PRO A 79 2.69 -4.87 15.58
N GLU A 80 3.44 -5.76 16.23
CA GLU A 80 4.14 -5.49 17.49
C GLU A 80 5.21 -4.41 17.31
N LEU A 81 6.02 -4.50 16.25
CA LEU A 81 7.03 -3.49 15.93
C LEU A 81 6.36 -2.16 15.54
N ALA A 82 5.24 -2.21 14.81
CA ALA A 82 4.48 -1.02 14.48
C ALA A 82 3.99 -0.29 15.73
N SER A 83 3.52 -1.04 16.73
CA SER A 83 3.10 -0.50 18.04
C SER A 83 4.29 0.09 18.81
N GLU A 84 5.41 -0.64 18.90
CA GLU A 84 6.65 -0.21 19.58
C GLU A 84 7.18 1.11 19.00
N LEU A 85 7.21 1.23 17.68
CA LEU A 85 7.71 2.41 16.98
C LEU A 85 6.72 3.57 16.91
N GLY A 86 5.46 3.35 17.30
CA GLY A 86 4.39 4.32 17.09
C GLY A 86 4.08 4.58 15.62
N ALA A 87 4.22 3.55 14.77
CA ALA A 87 3.92 3.67 13.34
C ALA A 87 2.45 4.05 13.11
N PRO A 88 2.16 5.03 12.23
CA PRO A 88 0.80 5.52 12.04
C PRO A 88 -0.11 4.52 11.34
N ALA A 89 0.46 3.53 10.64
CA ALA A 89 -0.29 2.50 9.94
C ALA A 89 0.49 1.18 9.84
N VAL A 90 -0.24 0.07 9.77
CA VAL A 90 0.27 -1.27 9.49
C VAL A 90 -0.54 -1.92 8.37
N HIS A 91 0.11 -2.70 7.52
CA HIS A 91 -0.55 -3.51 6.49
C HIS A 91 -0.23 -4.99 6.71
N VAL A 92 -1.25 -5.84 6.75
CA VAL A 92 -1.09 -7.25 7.09
C VAL A 92 -1.65 -8.19 6.01
N GLY A 93 -1.06 -9.39 5.93
CA GLY A 93 -1.54 -10.47 5.08
C GLY A 93 -2.71 -11.25 5.70
N GLN A 94 -3.26 -12.22 4.95
CA GLN A 94 -4.35 -13.10 5.44
C GLN A 94 -3.92 -13.98 6.63
N ASP A 95 -2.62 -14.30 6.70
CA ASP A 95 -2.05 -15.18 7.73
C ASP A 95 -1.79 -14.46 9.08
N ALA A 96 -2.03 -13.17 9.16
CA ALA A 96 -1.77 -12.37 10.37
C ALA A 96 -2.82 -12.56 11.49
N GLY A 97 -3.83 -13.40 11.27
CA GLY A 97 -4.91 -13.64 12.23
C GLY A 97 -6.05 -12.61 12.16
N PRO A 98 -6.96 -12.63 13.15
CA PRO A 98 -8.14 -11.76 13.19
C PRO A 98 -7.76 -10.28 13.34
N MET A 99 -8.50 -9.40 12.65
CA MET A 99 -8.29 -7.94 12.72
C MET A 99 -8.43 -7.37 14.14
N GLU A 100 -9.30 -7.94 14.96
CA GLU A 100 -9.47 -7.56 16.36
C GLU A 100 -8.17 -7.77 17.18
N SER A 101 -7.46 -8.87 16.94
CA SER A 101 -6.18 -9.14 17.60
C SER A 101 -5.11 -8.13 17.19
N ILE A 102 -5.04 -7.81 15.91
CA ILE A 102 -4.12 -6.78 15.41
C ILE A 102 -4.47 -5.42 15.99
N ARG A 103 -5.77 -5.06 16.03
CA ARG A 103 -6.26 -3.81 16.62
C ARG A 103 -5.89 -3.68 18.11
N ARG A 104 -5.93 -4.78 18.86
CA ARG A 104 -5.49 -4.79 20.27
C ARG A 104 -3.99 -4.50 20.42
N ILE A 105 -3.16 -4.99 19.49
CA ILE A 105 -1.70 -4.75 19.50
C ILE A 105 -1.38 -3.30 19.13
N VAL A 106 -1.93 -2.80 18.04
CA VAL A 106 -1.52 -1.50 17.48
C VAL A 106 -2.32 -0.30 18.03
N GLY A 107 -3.40 -0.55 18.77
CA GLY A 107 -4.25 0.49 19.37
C GLY A 107 -5.27 1.09 18.40
N ALA A 108 -6.17 1.91 18.94
CA ALA A 108 -7.33 2.45 18.23
C ALA A 108 -6.97 3.45 17.12
N ASP A 109 -5.88 4.19 17.27
CA ASP A 109 -5.49 5.28 16.37
C ASP A 109 -4.69 4.83 15.14
N THR A 110 -4.13 3.60 15.15
CA THR A 110 -3.35 3.08 14.03
C THR A 110 -4.26 2.65 12.89
N ILE A 111 -3.92 3.04 11.67
CA ILE A 111 -4.58 2.57 10.46
C ILE A 111 -4.17 1.12 10.18
N ILE A 112 -5.13 0.24 9.89
CA ILE A 112 -4.86 -1.16 9.55
C ILE A 112 -5.35 -1.45 8.13
N GLY A 113 -4.42 -1.85 7.26
CA GLY A 113 -4.71 -2.36 5.92
C GLY A 113 -4.66 -3.88 5.87
N ARG A 114 -5.47 -4.49 5.00
CA ARG A 114 -5.52 -5.94 4.78
C ARG A 114 -5.27 -6.29 3.31
N SER A 115 -4.36 -7.24 3.04
CA SER A 115 -4.26 -7.86 1.71
C SER A 115 -5.46 -8.76 1.45
N THR A 116 -6.09 -8.67 0.26
CA THR A 116 -7.22 -9.52 -0.15
C THR A 116 -7.01 -10.05 -1.56
N HIS A 117 -7.46 -11.29 -1.80
CA HIS A 117 -7.21 -12.04 -3.02
C HIS A 117 -8.49 -12.62 -3.63
N SER A 118 -9.64 -12.34 -3.05
CA SER A 118 -10.97 -12.70 -3.56
C SER A 118 -12.01 -11.70 -3.09
N VAL A 119 -13.20 -11.76 -3.68
CA VAL A 119 -14.36 -10.94 -3.30
C VAL A 119 -14.77 -11.21 -1.85
N GLU A 120 -14.74 -12.49 -1.43
CA GLU A 120 -15.09 -12.93 -0.09
C GLU A 120 -14.10 -12.39 0.95
N GLN A 121 -12.79 -12.41 0.64
CA GLN A 121 -11.77 -11.82 1.51
C GLN A 121 -11.91 -10.31 1.63
N ALA A 122 -12.30 -9.63 0.55
CA ALA A 122 -12.55 -8.18 0.58
C ALA A 122 -13.77 -7.85 1.46
N ALA A 123 -14.86 -8.62 1.34
CA ALA A 123 -16.05 -8.49 2.17
C ALA A 123 -15.74 -8.77 3.66
N ALA A 124 -14.99 -9.83 3.95
CA ALA A 124 -14.59 -10.18 5.30
C ALA A 124 -13.71 -9.07 5.93
N ALA A 125 -12.70 -8.57 5.21
CA ALA A 125 -11.84 -7.51 5.70
C ALA A 125 -12.63 -6.21 6.02
N HIS A 126 -13.65 -5.88 5.20
CA HIS A 126 -14.54 -4.76 5.47
C HIS A 126 -15.37 -4.99 6.75
N ALA A 127 -16.00 -6.15 6.88
CA ALA A 127 -16.80 -6.52 8.05
C ALA A 127 -15.97 -6.57 9.35
N GLU A 128 -14.70 -6.99 9.27
CA GLU A 128 -13.76 -7.03 10.39
C GLU A 128 -13.15 -5.66 10.75
N GLY A 129 -13.48 -4.59 10.03
CA GLY A 129 -13.07 -3.23 10.34
C GLY A 129 -11.66 -2.85 9.86
N ALA A 130 -11.21 -3.40 8.74
CA ALA A 130 -10.04 -2.88 8.03
C ALA A 130 -10.28 -1.41 7.62
N ASP A 131 -9.24 -0.57 7.74
CA ASP A 131 -9.33 0.83 7.33
C ASP A 131 -9.15 0.99 5.80
N TYR A 132 -8.49 0.03 5.15
CA TYR A 132 -8.36 -0.09 3.69
C TYR A 132 -7.95 -1.52 3.31
N ILE A 133 -8.11 -1.85 2.04
CA ILE A 133 -7.64 -3.13 1.50
C ILE A 133 -6.71 -2.95 0.30
N GLY A 134 -5.76 -3.90 0.17
CA GLY A 134 -5.05 -4.17 -1.07
C GLY A 134 -5.72 -5.33 -1.79
N PHE A 135 -6.21 -5.14 -3.02
CA PHE A 135 -6.88 -6.17 -3.80
C PHE A 135 -6.03 -6.62 -4.98
N GLY A 136 -5.68 -7.90 -5.02
CA GLY A 136 -4.86 -8.49 -6.08
C GLY A 136 -4.19 -9.82 -5.66
N PRO A 137 -3.25 -10.35 -6.48
CA PRO A 137 -2.64 -9.69 -7.64
C PRO A 137 -3.58 -9.67 -8.85
N LEU A 138 -3.68 -8.52 -9.54
CA LEU A 138 -4.53 -8.40 -10.73
C LEU A 138 -3.96 -9.14 -11.94
N PHE A 139 -2.63 -9.13 -12.07
CA PHE A 139 -1.86 -9.83 -13.10
C PHE A 139 -0.77 -10.70 -12.45
N PRO A 140 -0.19 -11.66 -13.16
CA PRO A 140 0.99 -12.37 -12.68
C PRO A 140 2.10 -11.40 -12.25
N THR A 141 2.76 -11.68 -11.12
CA THR A 141 3.80 -10.78 -10.58
C THR A 141 4.93 -11.55 -9.91
N ALA A 142 6.16 -11.08 -10.11
CA ALA A 142 7.34 -11.63 -9.45
C ALA A 142 7.45 -11.25 -7.95
N THR A 143 6.77 -10.16 -7.51
CA THR A 143 6.83 -9.68 -6.11
C THR A 143 6.21 -10.66 -5.10
N LYS A 144 5.22 -11.45 -5.53
CA LYS A 144 4.60 -12.54 -4.74
C LYS A 144 4.44 -13.77 -5.65
N PRO A 145 5.51 -14.54 -5.93
CA PRO A 145 5.44 -15.70 -6.80
C PRO A 145 4.49 -16.77 -6.26
N GLY A 146 3.89 -17.54 -7.17
CA GLY A 146 3.00 -18.67 -6.82
C GLY A 146 1.55 -18.29 -6.52
N ARG A 147 1.15 -17.03 -6.54
CA ARG A 147 -0.26 -16.63 -6.43
C ARG A 147 -0.88 -16.45 -7.81
N PRO A 148 -2.02 -17.12 -8.11
CA PRO A 148 -2.74 -16.88 -9.36
C PRO A 148 -3.27 -15.44 -9.40
N ALA A 149 -3.32 -14.87 -10.60
CA ALA A 149 -3.93 -13.56 -10.81
C ALA A 149 -5.45 -13.63 -10.57
N VAL A 150 -6.01 -12.67 -9.84
CA VAL A 150 -7.46 -12.57 -9.61
C VAL A 150 -8.19 -11.95 -10.81
N GLY A 151 -7.44 -11.28 -11.70
CA GLY A 151 -7.99 -10.59 -12.87
C GLY A 151 -8.70 -9.28 -12.53
N LEU A 152 -9.22 -8.63 -13.58
CA LEU A 152 -9.85 -7.31 -13.48
C LEU A 152 -11.37 -7.37 -13.24
N GLN A 153 -12.00 -8.50 -13.58
CA GLN A 153 -13.47 -8.67 -13.58
C GLN A 153 -14.11 -8.50 -12.20
N HIS A 154 -13.35 -8.66 -11.11
CA HIS A 154 -13.85 -8.53 -9.74
C HIS A 154 -13.74 -7.11 -9.17
N ILE A 155 -13.04 -6.19 -9.84
CA ILE A 155 -12.83 -4.82 -9.33
C ILE A 155 -14.16 -4.11 -9.05
N PRO A 156 -15.15 -4.09 -9.96
CA PRO A 156 -16.43 -3.40 -9.69
C PRO A 156 -17.16 -3.96 -8.48
N THR A 157 -17.18 -5.29 -8.34
CA THR A 157 -17.82 -5.96 -7.19
C THR A 157 -17.13 -5.61 -5.87
N VAL A 158 -15.80 -5.65 -5.84
CA VAL A 158 -15.03 -5.31 -4.64
C VAL A 158 -15.21 -3.85 -4.25
N LEU A 159 -15.24 -2.92 -5.21
CA LEU A 159 -15.50 -1.51 -4.96
C LEU A 159 -16.90 -1.27 -4.40
N ALA A 160 -17.91 -1.95 -4.93
CA ALA A 160 -19.27 -1.86 -4.43
C ALA A 160 -19.41 -2.37 -2.99
N LEU A 161 -18.78 -3.51 -2.67
CA LEU A 161 -18.76 -4.09 -1.32
C LEU A 161 -17.97 -3.23 -0.32
N ALA A 162 -16.88 -2.61 -0.75
CA ALA A 162 -16.06 -1.77 0.09
C ALA A 162 -16.72 -0.44 0.47
N GLY A 163 -17.69 0.04 -0.33
CA GLY A 163 -18.37 1.32 -0.09
C GLY A 163 -17.39 2.49 -0.02
N SER A 164 -17.26 3.11 1.16
CA SER A 164 -16.33 4.23 1.38
C SER A 164 -14.90 3.78 1.76
N MET A 165 -14.69 2.48 2.06
CA MET A 165 -13.37 1.96 2.41
C MET A 165 -12.44 1.99 1.19
N PRO A 166 -11.23 2.60 1.29
CA PRO A 166 -10.30 2.64 0.17
C PRO A 166 -9.85 1.25 -0.29
N VAL A 167 -9.95 0.99 -1.61
CA VAL A 167 -9.46 -0.22 -2.26
C VAL A 167 -8.27 0.15 -3.13
N PHE A 168 -7.11 -0.42 -2.85
CA PHE A 168 -5.88 -0.27 -3.63
C PHE A 168 -5.65 -1.50 -4.50
N CYS A 169 -5.82 -1.37 -5.80
CA CYS A 169 -5.60 -2.43 -6.77
C CYS A 169 -4.10 -2.66 -6.98
N ILE A 170 -3.63 -3.92 -6.84
CA ILE A 170 -2.21 -4.28 -6.81
C ILE A 170 -1.91 -5.55 -7.63
N GLY A 171 -0.64 -5.72 -7.99
CA GLY A 171 -0.08 -6.93 -8.59
C GLY A 171 -0.03 -6.86 -10.11
N GLY A 172 1.19 -6.72 -10.65
CA GLY A 172 1.47 -6.58 -12.07
C GLY A 172 0.98 -5.28 -12.70
N VAL A 173 0.59 -4.29 -11.87
CA VAL A 173 0.22 -2.95 -12.36
C VAL A 173 1.49 -2.17 -12.70
N ASN A 174 1.51 -1.58 -13.89
CA ASN A 174 2.58 -0.76 -14.45
C ASN A 174 1.99 0.25 -15.44
N ALA A 175 2.83 1.03 -16.14
CA ALA A 175 2.37 2.04 -17.09
C ALA A 175 1.54 1.47 -18.25
N ASP A 176 1.80 0.22 -18.67
CA ASP A 176 1.13 -0.43 -19.80
C ASP A 176 -0.21 -1.06 -19.38
N THR A 177 -0.26 -1.66 -18.17
CA THR A 177 -1.47 -2.31 -17.65
C THR A 177 -2.42 -1.34 -16.94
N LEU A 178 -1.93 -0.17 -16.50
CA LEU A 178 -2.72 0.84 -15.80
C LEU A 178 -4.01 1.26 -16.53
N PRO A 179 -4.02 1.49 -17.86
CA PRO A 179 -5.26 1.84 -18.57
C PRO A 179 -6.37 0.81 -18.42
N GLN A 180 -6.02 -0.50 -18.44
CA GLN A 180 -6.98 -1.59 -18.27
C GLN A 180 -7.53 -1.65 -16.84
N VAL A 181 -6.67 -1.41 -15.85
CA VAL A 181 -7.05 -1.37 -14.42
C VAL A 181 -8.01 -0.22 -14.15
N LEU A 182 -7.72 0.96 -14.71
CA LEU A 182 -8.60 2.12 -14.62
C LEU A 182 -9.91 1.90 -15.38
N ALA A 183 -9.88 1.25 -16.55
CA ALA A 183 -11.08 0.91 -17.32
C ALA A 183 -12.02 -0.03 -16.56
N ALA A 184 -11.46 -0.91 -15.72
CA ALA A 184 -12.22 -1.79 -14.84
C ALA A 184 -12.83 -1.07 -13.61
N GLY A 185 -12.59 0.24 -13.44
CA GLY A 185 -13.18 1.06 -12.37
C GLY A 185 -12.25 1.37 -11.20
N ALA A 186 -11.01 0.87 -11.21
CA ALA A 186 -10.07 1.17 -10.12
C ALA A 186 -9.78 2.68 -10.04
N GLN A 187 -9.80 3.22 -8.82
CA GLN A 187 -9.53 4.63 -8.53
C GLN A 187 -8.17 4.81 -7.84
N ARG A 188 -7.63 3.73 -7.27
CA ARG A 188 -6.40 3.70 -6.49
C ARG A 188 -5.59 2.47 -6.85
N VAL A 189 -4.29 2.63 -7.02
CA VAL A 189 -3.40 1.55 -7.40
C VAL A 189 -2.13 1.52 -6.54
N VAL A 190 -1.53 0.34 -6.46
CA VAL A 190 -0.18 0.13 -5.94
C VAL A 190 0.71 -0.33 -7.10
N ILE A 191 1.81 0.39 -7.33
CA ILE A 191 2.82 0.04 -8.34
C ILE A 191 4.16 -0.11 -7.62
N VAL A 192 4.76 -1.29 -7.67
CA VAL A 192 5.98 -1.62 -6.90
C VAL A 192 7.20 -1.72 -7.81
N SER A 193 7.49 -2.91 -8.32
CA SER A 193 8.73 -3.19 -9.04
C SER A 193 8.95 -2.27 -10.25
N TRP A 194 7.93 -2.07 -11.05
CA TRP A 194 8.03 -1.18 -12.22
C TRP A 194 8.43 0.25 -11.80
N LEU A 195 7.80 0.80 -10.76
CA LEU A 195 8.08 2.16 -10.29
C LEU A 195 9.46 2.28 -9.66
N LEU A 196 9.84 1.33 -8.80
CA LEU A 196 11.13 1.34 -8.12
C LEU A 196 12.34 1.15 -9.07
N GLN A 197 12.13 0.57 -10.24
CA GLN A 197 13.15 0.34 -11.26
C GLN A 197 13.30 1.50 -12.25
N GLN A 198 12.51 2.55 -12.14
CA GLN A 198 12.66 3.73 -13.00
C GLN A 198 13.93 4.50 -12.63
N ALA A 199 14.62 5.03 -13.64
CA ALA A 199 15.77 5.89 -13.43
C ALA A 199 15.40 7.22 -12.73
N ARG A 200 14.15 7.67 -12.90
CA ARG A 200 13.58 8.92 -12.39
C ARG A 200 12.24 8.63 -11.71
N VAL A 201 12.32 8.09 -10.50
CA VAL A 201 11.14 7.60 -9.76
C VAL A 201 10.14 8.71 -9.47
N ALA A 202 10.60 9.90 -9.08
CA ALA A 202 9.73 11.02 -8.77
C ALA A 202 8.85 11.41 -9.97
N GLU A 203 9.45 11.57 -11.15
CA GLU A 203 8.73 11.94 -12.38
C GLU A 203 7.76 10.83 -12.83
N ALA A 204 8.19 9.56 -12.71
CA ALA A 204 7.33 8.43 -13.02
C ALA A 204 6.11 8.37 -12.09
N ALA A 205 6.30 8.62 -10.79
CA ALA A 205 5.21 8.67 -9.82
C ALA A 205 4.22 9.81 -10.11
N GLU A 206 4.74 11.02 -10.38
CA GLU A 206 3.93 12.19 -10.75
C GLU A 206 3.08 11.93 -12.00
N ALA A 207 3.70 11.39 -13.05
CA ALA A 207 3.01 11.04 -14.30
C ALA A 207 1.89 10.00 -14.07
N LEU A 208 2.13 8.98 -13.22
CA LEU A 208 1.11 8.00 -12.86
C LEU A 208 -0.04 8.62 -12.08
N ILE A 209 0.23 9.46 -11.08
CA ILE A 209 -0.78 10.17 -10.29
C ILE A 209 -1.66 11.02 -11.19
N HIS A 210 -1.05 11.75 -12.13
CA HIS A 210 -1.78 12.57 -13.12
C HIS A 210 -2.70 11.69 -13.98
N ARG A 211 -2.19 10.59 -14.54
CA ARG A 211 -2.97 9.65 -15.37
C ARG A 211 -4.15 9.04 -14.61
N ILE A 212 -3.96 8.67 -13.33
CA ILE A 212 -5.04 8.13 -12.50
C ILE A 212 -6.10 9.22 -12.25
N GLY A 213 -5.66 10.47 -12.08
CA GLY A 213 -6.53 11.62 -11.80
C GLY A 213 -7.41 12.07 -12.94
N GLN A 214 -7.00 11.90 -14.18
CA GLN A 214 -7.73 12.36 -15.37
C GLN A 214 -9.07 11.63 -15.63
N ARG A 215 -9.37 10.53 -14.94
CA ARG A 215 -10.62 9.75 -15.08
C ARG A 215 -11.69 10.05 -14.04
N SER A 216 -11.51 11.08 -13.22
CA SER A 216 -12.48 11.46 -12.18
C SER A 216 -13.49 12.53 -12.65
N LEU A 217 -13.69 12.65 -13.98
CA LEU A 217 -14.71 13.53 -14.61
C LEU A 217 -15.71 12.70 -15.39
#